data_f73389b2972b1bf6fd1e09b4de276aaa
#
_entry.id   f73389b2972b1bf6fd1e09b4de276aaa
#
_cell.length_a   1.000
_cell.length_b   1.000
_cell.length_c   1.000
_cell.angle_alpha   90.00
_cell.angle_beta   90.00
_cell.angle_gamma   90.00
#
_symmetry.space_group_name_H-M   'P 1'
#
loop_
_entity.id
_entity.type
_entity.pdbx_description
1 polymer ?
#
loop_
_entity_poly.entity_id
_entity_poly.type
_entity_poly.pdbx_seq_one_letter_code
_entity_poly.pdbx_strand_id
1 'polypeptide(L)'
;NYLGHRARIVMPSTTPQIKVEAVRNFGGEVIIHGLNFDAANAYAQELAKTESAVFVPPFDDREVIVGQGTVAREMLEQIKDLDAVFIPVGGGGLFAGMSAYIKAVNPAIKVIAVEADDSACFNAALKAGKPADLDYVGR
;
A
#
# COMPACT_ATOMS: atom_id res chain seq x y z
N ASN A 1 1.07 -17.46 2.00
CA ASN A 1 1.30 -18.93 2.06
C ASN A 1 2.18 -19.52 0.96
N TYR A 2 2.34 -18.88 -0.20
CA TYR A 2 3.18 -19.38 -1.29
C TYR A 2 4.63 -19.66 -0.84
N LEU A 3 5.17 -18.83 0.03
CA LEU A 3 6.52 -18.98 0.59
C LEU A 3 6.56 -19.81 1.89
N GLY A 4 5.46 -20.45 2.27
CA GLY A 4 5.38 -21.26 3.48
C GLY A 4 5.23 -20.48 4.79
N HIS A 5 5.12 -19.15 4.72
CA HIS A 5 4.92 -18.33 5.92
C HIS A 5 3.44 -18.28 6.33
N ARG A 6 3.19 -18.35 7.63
CA ARG A 6 1.87 -18.07 8.19
C ARG A 6 1.63 -16.56 8.15
N ALA A 7 0.52 -16.14 7.52
CA ALA A 7 0.13 -14.75 7.46
C ALA A 7 -1.21 -14.54 8.18
N ARG A 8 -1.25 -13.52 9.05
CA ARG A 8 -2.48 -13.04 9.69
C ARG A 8 -2.78 -11.63 9.23
N ILE A 9 -4.00 -11.42 8.77
CA ILE A 9 -4.46 -10.15 8.22
C ILE A 9 -5.55 -9.59 9.11
N VAL A 10 -5.27 -8.47 9.75
CA VAL A 10 -6.25 -7.74 10.55
C VAL A 10 -7.01 -6.79 9.63
N MET A 11 -8.33 -6.87 9.68
CA MET A 11 -9.23 -6.07 8.84
C MET A 11 -10.32 -5.44 9.69
N PRO A 12 -10.74 -4.19 9.42
CA PRO A 12 -11.89 -3.59 10.08
C PRO A 12 -13.20 -4.31 9.70
N SER A 13 -14.19 -4.21 10.55
CA SER A 13 -15.51 -4.84 10.34
C SER A 13 -16.25 -4.29 9.12
N THR A 14 -15.85 -3.13 8.63
CA THR A 14 -16.38 -2.51 7.40
C THR A 14 -15.79 -3.09 6.11
N THR A 15 -14.82 -4.01 6.21
CA THR A 15 -14.19 -4.63 5.03
C THR A 15 -15.20 -5.46 4.26
N PRO A 16 -15.34 -5.24 2.93
CA PRO A 16 -16.23 -6.04 2.09
C PRO A 16 -15.94 -7.55 2.20
N GLN A 17 -16.99 -8.35 2.32
CA GLN A 17 -16.90 -9.80 2.52
C GLN A 17 -16.06 -10.49 1.42
N ILE A 18 -16.13 -10.02 0.18
CA ILE A 18 -15.34 -10.55 -0.92
C ILE A 18 -13.82 -10.49 -0.66
N LYS A 19 -13.34 -9.43 0.01
CA LYS A 19 -11.92 -9.29 0.36
C LYS A 19 -11.53 -10.24 1.50
N VAL A 20 -12.41 -10.39 2.47
CA VAL A 20 -12.21 -11.33 3.60
C VAL A 20 -12.11 -12.76 3.09
N GLU A 21 -13.01 -13.16 2.21
CA GLU A 21 -13.02 -14.50 1.60
C GLU A 21 -11.81 -14.74 0.70
N ALA A 22 -11.41 -13.75 -0.08
CA ALA A 22 -10.21 -13.84 -0.92
C ALA A 22 -8.96 -14.15 -0.08
N VAL A 23 -8.76 -13.46 1.04
CA VAL A 23 -7.62 -13.73 1.93
C VAL A 23 -7.69 -15.13 2.53
N ARG A 24 -8.86 -15.58 2.96
CA ARG A 24 -9.05 -16.94 3.47
C ARG A 24 -8.76 -18.00 2.42
N ASN A 25 -9.21 -17.78 1.19
CA ASN A 25 -8.97 -18.70 0.06
C ASN A 25 -7.48 -18.80 -0.29
N PHE A 26 -6.68 -17.76 -0.06
CA PHE A 26 -5.23 -17.81 -0.16
C PHE A 26 -4.54 -18.43 1.07
N GLY A 27 -5.32 -18.93 2.05
CA GLY A 27 -4.82 -19.56 3.26
C GLY A 27 -4.33 -18.57 4.32
N GLY A 28 -4.67 -17.29 4.21
CA GLY A 28 -4.41 -16.30 5.26
C GLY A 28 -5.42 -16.43 6.41
N GLU A 29 -4.97 -16.21 7.62
CA GLU A 29 -5.83 -16.08 8.79
C GLU A 29 -6.38 -14.66 8.86
N VAL A 30 -7.69 -14.48 8.84
CA VAL A 30 -8.34 -13.16 8.93
C VAL A 30 -8.82 -12.91 10.34
N ILE A 31 -8.42 -11.77 10.90
CA ILE A 31 -8.87 -11.25 12.18
C ILE A 31 -9.67 -9.97 11.93
N ILE A 32 -10.95 -9.98 12.27
CA ILE A 32 -11.80 -8.80 12.15
C ILE A 32 -11.71 -8.01 13.46
N HIS A 33 -11.21 -6.77 13.39
CA HIS A 33 -11.08 -5.91 14.56
C HIS A 33 -11.27 -4.42 14.20
N GLY A 34 -12.05 -3.72 15.04
CA GLY A 34 -12.32 -2.29 14.91
C GLY A 34 -13.27 -1.93 13.78
N LEU A 35 -13.66 -0.66 13.74
CA LEU A 35 -14.60 -0.11 12.75
C LEU A 35 -13.91 0.56 11.56
N ASN A 36 -12.64 0.90 11.69
CA ASN A 36 -11.85 1.60 10.68
C ASN A 36 -10.43 1.04 10.59
N PHE A 37 -9.67 1.56 9.61
CA PHE A 37 -8.29 1.16 9.37
C PHE A 37 -7.40 1.41 10.60
N ASP A 38 -7.53 2.54 11.29
CA ASP A 38 -6.63 2.91 12.39
C ASP A 38 -6.77 1.96 13.57
N ALA A 39 -8.02 1.59 13.91
CA ALA A 39 -8.28 0.61 14.97
C ALA A 39 -7.73 -0.78 14.62
N ALA A 40 -7.90 -1.21 13.37
CA ALA A 40 -7.36 -2.49 12.89
C ALA A 40 -5.82 -2.47 12.89
N ASN A 41 -5.21 -1.38 12.46
CA ASN A 41 -3.76 -1.19 12.42
C ASN A 41 -3.14 -1.18 13.83
N ALA A 42 -3.73 -0.45 14.78
CA ALA A 42 -3.27 -0.42 16.16
C ALA A 42 -3.31 -1.82 16.81
N TYR A 43 -4.40 -2.54 16.58
CA TYR A 43 -4.52 -3.92 17.07
C TYR A 43 -3.50 -4.86 16.43
N ALA A 44 -3.25 -4.74 15.11
CA ALA A 44 -2.26 -5.56 14.42
C ALA A 44 -0.85 -5.34 14.97
N GLN A 45 -0.48 -4.10 15.29
CA GLN A 45 0.80 -3.76 15.90
C GLN A 45 0.94 -4.35 17.31
N GLU A 46 -0.12 -4.28 18.11
CA GLU A 46 -0.12 -4.87 19.45
C GLU A 46 -0.03 -6.40 19.39
N LEU A 47 -0.79 -7.01 18.49
CA LEU A 47 -0.74 -8.45 18.28
C LEU A 47 0.67 -8.93 17.85
N ALA A 48 1.32 -8.17 16.96
CA ALA A 48 2.68 -8.49 16.52
C ALA A 48 3.68 -8.45 17.68
N LYS A 49 3.55 -7.49 18.61
CA LYS A 49 4.40 -7.39 19.80
C LYS A 49 4.17 -8.56 20.77
N THR A 50 2.89 -8.85 21.07
CA THR A 50 2.54 -9.89 22.06
C THR A 50 2.90 -11.29 21.58
N GLU A 51 2.87 -11.54 20.28
CA GLU A 51 3.14 -12.86 19.71
C GLU A 51 4.53 -12.98 19.06
N SER A 52 5.39 -11.98 19.22
CA SER A 52 6.73 -11.94 18.61
C SER A 52 6.69 -12.16 17.09
N ALA A 53 5.64 -11.64 16.44
CA ALA A 53 5.45 -11.72 14.99
C ALA A 53 6.01 -10.48 14.30
N VAL A 54 6.36 -10.61 13.02
CA VAL A 54 6.77 -9.47 12.20
C VAL A 54 5.52 -8.73 11.73
N PHE A 55 5.42 -7.45 12.08
CA PHE A 55 4.40 -6.55 11.51
C PHE A 55 4.87 -6.07 10.14
N VAL A 56 4.04 -6.26 9.13
CA VAL A 56 4.29 -5.75 7.77
C VAL A 56 3.36 -4.56 7.54
N PRO A 57 3.87 -3.33 7.50
CA PRO A 57 3.07 -2.14 7.24
C PRO A 57 2.45 -2.17 5.84
N PRO A 58 1.30 -1.52 5.62
CA PRO A 58 0.63 -1.56 4.33
C PRO A 58 1.34 -0.75 3.24
N PHE A 59 2.14 0.27 3.59
CA PHE A 59 2.78 1.16 2.62
C PHE A 59 4.04 1.88 3.13
N ASP A 60 4.09 2.36 4.37
CA ASP A 60 5.18 3.18 4.89
C ASP A 60 6.25 2.33 5.59
N ASP A 61 6.98 1.60 4.77
CA ASP A 61 8.12 0.78 5.18
C ASP A 61 9.07 0.60 4.00
N ARG A 62 10.37 0.65 4.26
CA ARG A 62 11.39 0.60 3.23
C ARG A 62 11.32 -0.69 2.39
N GLU A 63 11.20 -1.84 3.05
CA GLU A 63 11.17 -3.13 2.37
C GLU A 63 9.88 -3.30 1.56
N VAL A 64 8.75 -2.79 2.08
CA VAL A 64 7.47 -2.76 1.37
C VAL A 64 7.58 -1.88 0.13
N ILE A 65 8.14 -0.68 0.25
CA ILE A 65 8.34 0.26 -0.87
C ILE A 65 9.25 -0.37 -1.95
N VAL A 66 10.34 -1.01 -1.55
CA VAL A 66 11.22 -1.74 -2.49
C VAL A 66 10.46 -2.85 -3.21
N GLY A 67 9.64 -3.62 -2.48
CA GLY A 67 8.78 -4.64 -3.06
C GLY A 67 7.80 -4.07 -4.09
N GLN A 68 7.19 -2.91 -3.82
CA GLN A 68 6.30 -2.23 -4.78
C GLN A 68 7.02 -1.79 -6.07
N GLY A 69 8.32 -1.52 -6.01
CA GLY A 69 9.15 -1.21 -7.18
C GLY A 69 9.19 -2.32 -8.24
N THR A 70 8.92 -3.56 -7.84
CA THR A 70 8.88 -4.71 -8.78
C THR A 70 7.80 -4.58 -9.84
N VAL A 71 6.69 -3.88 -9.54
CA VAL A 71 5.64 -3.57 -10.53
C VAL A 71 6.21 -2.76 -11.68
N ALA A 72 6.98 -1.71 -11.38
CA ALA A 72 7.61 -0.88 -12.41
C ALA A 72 8.68 -1.67 -13.19
N ARG A 73 9.43 -2.53 -12.53
CA ARG A 73 10.37 -3.42 -13.18
C ARG A 73 9.67 -4.28 -14.24
N GLU A 74 8.62 -4.98 -13.88
CA GLU A 74 7.87 -5.83 -14.81
C GLU A 74 7.25 -5.02 -15.95
N MET A 75 6.71 -3.83 -15.67
CA MET A 75 6.18 -2.94 -16.71
C MET A 75 7.25 -2.56 -17.74
N LEU A 76 8.44 -2.16 -17.31
CA LEU A 76 9.54 -1.78 -18.20
C LEU A 76 10.15 -2.97 -18.94
N GLU A 77 10.05 -4.18 -18.40
CA GLU A 77 10.42 -5.41 -19.12
C GLU A 77 9.41 -5.74 -20.23
N GLN A 78 8.13 -5.51 -20.01
CA GLN A 78 7.04 -5.84 -20.93
C GLN A 78 6.78 -4.76 -22.00
N ILE A 79 6.95 -3.48 -21.63
CA ILE A 79 6.63 -2.34 -22.51
C ILE A 79 7.89 -1.47 -22.67
N LYS A 80 8.38 -1.32 -23.91
CA LYS A 80 9.65 -0.63 -24.16
C LYS A 80 9.51 0.87 -24.40
N ASP A 81 8.38 1.31 -24.96
CA ASP A 81 8.16 2.70 -25.42
C ASP A 81 7.15 3.42 -24.52
N LEU A 82 7.54 3.61 -23.26
CA LEU A 82 6.71 4.33 -22.29
C LEU A 82 7.13 5.79 -22.18
N ASP A 83 6.20 6.71 -22.44
CA ASP A 83 6.36 8.15 -22.22
C ASP A 83 5.94 8.58 -20.80
N ALA A 84 4.91 7.94 -20.27
CA ALA A 84 4.36 8.28 -18.97
C ALA A 84 3.72 7.07 -18.28
N VAL A 85 3.76 7.08 -16.95
CA VAL A 85 3.06 6.11 -16.09
C VAL A 85 2.19 6.86 -15.08
N PHE A 86 0.92 6.51 -15.05
CA PHE A 86 -0.05 7.03 -14.08
C PHE A 86 -0.19 6.04 -12.94
N ILE A 87 0.08 6.47 -11.71
CA ILE A 87 0.12 5.59 -10.54
C ILE A 87 -0.90 6.08 -9.50
N PRO A 88 -1.86 5.25 -9.08
CA PRO A 88 -2.78 5.61 -8.01
C PRO A 88 -2.03 5.77 -6.69
N VAL A 89 -2.38 6.81 -5.94
CA VAL A 89 -1.78 7.11 -4.64
C VAL A 89 -2.84 7.04 -3.55
N GLY A 90 -2.62 6.14 -2.59
CA GLY A 90 -3.25 6.15 -1.29
C GLY A 90 -2.17 6.47 -0.25
N GLY A 91 -1.67 5.48 0.47
CA GLY A 91 -0.56 5.65 1.42
C GLY A 91 0.83 5.92 0.81
N GLY A 92 0.95 5.95 -0.52
CA GLY A 92 2.16 6.38 -1.23
C GLY A 92 3.20 5.30 -1.52
N GLY A 93 3.14 4.12 -0.89
CA GLY A 93 4.18 3.09 -1.02
C GLY A 93 4.36 2.58 -2.46
N LEU A 94 3.28 2.33 -3.18
CA LEU A 94 3.32 1.94 -4.60
C LEU A 94 3.96 3.03 -5.46
N PHE A 95 3.51 4.28 -5.28
CA PHE A 95 4.02 5.42 -6.04
C PHE A 95 5.51 5.63 -5.77
N ALA A 96 5.95 5.56 -4.51
CA ALA A 96 7.33 5.72 -4.12
C ALA A 96 8.24 4.64 -4.74
N GLY A 97 7.86 3.37 -4.60
CA GLY A 97 8.64 2.24 -5.14
C GLY A 97 8.74 2.26 -6.66
N MET A 98 7.61 2.44 -7.34
CA MET A 98 7.59 2.50 -8.81
C MET A 98 8.35 3.72 -9.33
N SER A 99 8.14 4.89 -8.71
CA SER A 99 8.82 6.14 -9.13
C SER A 99 10.34 6.03 -8.98
N ALA A 100 10.81 5.51 -7.86
CA ALA A 100 12.23 5.32 -7.61
C ALA A 100 12.86 4.40 -8.68
N TYR A 101 12.21 3.28 -8.98
CA TYR A 101 12.71 2.35 -9.98
C TYR A 101 12.70 2.96 -11.40
N ILE A 102 11.56 3.54 -11.82
CA ILE A 102 11.41 4.16 -13.15
C ILE A 102 12.46 5.25 -13.35
N LYS A 103 12.64 6.14 -12.39
CA LYS A 103 13.56 7.26 -12.49
C LYS A 103 15.03 6.83 -12.46
N ALA A 104 15.34 5.70 -11.81
CA ALA A 104 16.68 5.13 -11.84
C ALA A 104 17.01 4.48 -13.20
N VAL A 105 16.03 3.86 -13.86
CA VAL A 105 16.24 3.14 -15.14
C VAL A 105 16.09 4.08 -16.33
N ASN A 106 15.06 4.89 -16.37
CA ASN A 106 14.78 5.85 -17.45
C ASN A 106 14.14 7.14 -16.87
N PRO A 107 14.95 8.16 -16.58
CA PRO A 107 14.45 9.41 -16.00
C PRO A 107 13.55 10.23 -16.97
N ALA A 108 13.55 9.93 -18.27
CA ALA A 108 12.69 10.60 -19.24
C ALA A 108 11.22 10.23 -19.10
N ILE A 109 10.90 9.04 -18.60
CA ILE A 109 9.52 8.62 -18.38
C ILE A 109 8.87 9.51 -17.33
N LYS A 110 7.72 10.11 -17.66
CA LYS A 110 6.93 10.91 -16.73
C LYS A 110 6.23 9.97 -15.74
N VAL A 111 6.33 10.26 -14.45
CA VAL A 111 5.58 9.55 -13.41
C VAL A 111 4.55 10.51 -12.83
N ILE A 112 3.29 10.13 -12.92
CA ILE A 112 2.15 10.98 -12.60
C ILE A 112 1.35 10.32 -11.48
N ALA A 113 1.28 11.00 -10.32
CA ALA A 113 0.45 10.58 -9.20
C ALA A 113 -1.02 10.87 -9.49
N VAL A 114 -1.90 9.93 -9.20
CA VAL A 114 -3.36 10.05 -9.36
C VAL A 114 -4.04 9.80 -8.03
N GLU A 115 -4.82 10.76 -7.58
CA GLU A 115 -5.62 10.66 -6.36
C GLU A 115 -7.08 11.01 -6.67
N ALA A 116 -8.00 10.46 -5.87
CA ALA A 116 -9.37 10.93 -5.89
C ALA A 116 -9.47 12.27 -5.12
N ASP A 117 -10.34 13.17 -5.59
CA ASP A 117 -10.46 14.53 -5.03
C ASP A 117 -10.84 14.54 -3.54
N ASP A 118 -11.60 13.54 -3.11
CA ASP A 118 -12.07 13.37 -1.72
C ASP A 118 -11.07 12.60 -0.82
N SER A 119 -9.92 12.23 -1.34
CA SER A 119 -8.87 11.51 -0.60
C SER A 119 -7.45 11.89 -1.02
N ALA A 120 -7.25 13.14 -1.47
CA ALA A 120 -6.00 13.67 -2.01
C ALA A 120 -4.97 14.02 -0.90
N CYS A 121 -4.58 13.01 -0.10
CA CYS A 121 -3.66 13.18 1.02
C CYS A 121 -2.23 13.47 0.57
N PHE A 122 -1.78 12.90 -0.53
CA PHE A 122 -0.45 13.15 -1.07
C PHE A 122 -0.29 14.58 -1.60
N ASN A 123 -1.30 15.10 -2.32
CA ASN A 123 -1.32 16.50 -2.74
C ASN A 123 -1.34 17.46 -1.54
N ALA A 124 -2.10 17.14 -0.50
CA ALA A 124 -2.10 17.91 0.75
C ALA A 124 -0.73 17.90 1.43
N ALA A 125 -0.10 16.74 1.51
CA ALA A 125 1.25 16.59 2.08
C ALA A 125 2.31 17.35 1.27
N LEU A 126 2.25 17.30 -0.06
CA LEU A 126 3.16 18.07 -0.93
C LEU A 126 3.02 19.57 -0.71
N LYS A 127 1.79 20.08 -0.60
CA LYS A 127 1.54 21.50 -0.32
C LYS A 127 2.01 21.94 1.07
N ALA A 128 1.85 21.06 2.05
CA ALA A 128 2.27 21.31 3.43
C ALA A 128 3.77 21.09 3.68
N GLY A 129 4.48 20.42 2.78
CA GLY A 129 5.89 20.01 2.95
C GLY A 129 6.12 18.97 4.06
N LYS A 130 5.08 18.30 4.52
CA LYS A 130 5.08 17.28 5.57
C LYS A 130 3.87 16.35 5.42
N PRO A 131 3.86 15.16 6.04
CA PRO A 131 2.67 14.33 6.09
C PRO A 131 1.46 15.13 6.57
N ALA A 132 0.33 14.95 5.92
CA ALA A 132 -0.90 15.66 6.21
C ALA A 132 -2.05 14.66 6.38
N ASP A 133 -2.79 14.82 7.46
CA ASP A 133 -4.05 14.11 7.68
C ASP A 133 -5.18 14.86 6.97
N LEU A 134 -6.14 14.11 6.47
CA LEU A 134 -7.37 14.66 5.92
C LEU A 134 -8.49 14.56 6.96
N ASP A 135 -9.27 15.61 7.10
CA ASP A 135 -10.45 15.63 8.00
C ASP A 135 -11.51 14.59 7.58
N TYR A 136 -11.52 14.26 6.29
CA TYR A 136 -12.40 13.27 5.70
C TYR A 136 -11.70 12.54 4.56
N VAL A 137 -11.92 11.23 4.47
CA VAL A 137 -11.49 10.39 3.35
C VAL A 137 -12.74 9.77 2.74
N GLY A 138 -12.96 9.99 1.45
CA GLY A 138 -14.05 9.40 0.68
C GLY A 138 -14.02 7.85 0.70
N ARG A 139 -15.16 7.26 0.40
CA ARG A 139 -15.34 5.79 0.36
C ARG A 139 -15.26 5.24 -1.06
#